data_81b3c7b158088b4fb25cb3d83aa5d32b
#
_entry.id   81b3c7b158088b4fb25cb3d83aa5d32b
#
_cell.length_a   1.000
_cell.length_b   1.000
_cell.length_c   1.000
_cell.angle_alpha   90.00
_cell.angle_beta   90.00
_cell.angle_gamma   90.00
#
_symmetry.space_group_name_H-M   'P 1'
#
loop_
_entity.id
_entity.type
_entity.pdbx_description
1 polymer ?
#
loop_
_entity_poly.entity_id
_entity_poly.type
_entity_poly.pdbx_seq_one_letter_code
_entity_poly.pdbx_strand_id
1 'polypeptide(L)'
;MNILFAGSPKSASRILKYLVGVDDTNIKGVLTKPDKRGKRGNELLHSEVAKVANGHNLKLLKPISLNDKGFRDEVESLNIDFLIVAAYGKL
;
A
#
# COMPACT_ATOMS: atom_id res chain seq x y z
N MET A 1 -17.09 1.17 -4.28
CA MET A 1 -15.93 1.57 -5.09
C MET A 1 -14.68 0.89 -4.56
N ASN A 2 -14.06 0.07 -5.38
CA ASN A 2 -12.87 -0.67 -4.99
C ASN A 2 -11.62 0.12 -5.35
N ILE A 3 -10.77 0.37 -4.36
CA ILE A 3 -9.59 1.21 -4.50
C ILE A 3 -8.33 0.43 -4.18
N LEU A 4 -7.31 0.60 -5.03
CA LEU A 4 -5.94 0.23 -4.71
C LEU A 4 -5.19 1.53 -4.40
N PHE A 5 -4.66 1.62 -3.20
CA PHE A 5 -3.88 2.79 -2.77
C PHE A 5 -2.39 2.49 -2.92
N ALA A 6 -1.64 3.42 -3.48
CA ALA A 6 -0.19 3.26 -3.63
C ALA A 6 0.54 4.45 -3.01
N GLY A 7 1.41 4.18 -2.06
CA GLY A 7 2.18 5.22 -1.40
C GLY A 7 3.13 4.65 -0.35
N SER A 8 4.05 5.46 0.13
CA SER A 8 5.04 5.02 1.12
C SER A 8 5.30 6.03 2.24
N PRO A 9 5.56 7.33 1.96
CA PRO A 9 5.97 8.26 3.00
C PRO A 9 4.82 8.70 3.90
N LYS A 10 5.16 9.46 4.93
CA LYS A 10 4.21 9.94 5.93
C LYS A 10 3.07 10.76 5.31
N SER A 11 3.36 11.58 4.30
CA SER A 11 2.33 12.34 3.60
C SER A 11 1.29 11.44 2.97
N ALA A 12 1.71 10.34 2.37
CA ALA A 12 0.80 9.35 1.79
C ALA A 12 -0.01 8.64 2.87
N SER A 13 0.61 8.36 4.03
CA SER A 13 -0.10 7.70 5.13
C SER A 13 -1.27 8.54 5.65
N ARG A 14 -1.14 9.85 5.63
CA ARG A 14 -2.23 10.75 6.04
C ARG A 14 -3.40 10.67 5.07
N ILE A 15 -3.11 10.57 3.78
CA ILE A 15 -4.16 10.40 2.77
C ILE A 15 -4.87 9.06 2.95
N LEU A 16 -4.12 7.99 3.22
CA LEU A 16 -4.72 6.69 3.47
C LEU A 16 -5.66 6.72 4.68
N LYS A 17 -5.23 7.35 5.77
CA LYS A 17 -6.08 7.50 6.97
C LYS A 17 -7.40 8.19 6.64
N TYR A 18 -7.34 9.22 5.81
CA TYR A 18 -8.55 9.92 5.38
C TYR A 18 -9.46 8.98 4.59
N LEU A 19 -8.91 8.26 3.63
CA LEU A 19 -9.68 7.38 2.75
C LEU A 19 -10.38 6.24 3.50
N VAL A 20 -9.76 5.73 4.55
CA VAL A 20 -10.37 4.67 5.37
C VAL A 20 -11.72 5.09 5.93
N GLY A 21 -11.89 6.39 6.23
CA GLY A 21 -13.13 6.92 6.80
C GLY A 21 -14.16 7.40 5.76
N VAL A 22 -13.87 7.29 4.47
CA VAL A 22 -14.79 7.76 3.43
C VAL A 22 -15.82 6.67 3.11
N ASP A 23 -17.10 7.02 3.17
CA ASP A 23 -18.19 6.09 2.85
C ASP A 23 -18.12 5.64 1.39
N ASP A 24 -18.62 4.44 1.13
CA ASP A 24 -18.65 3.82 -0.20
C ASP A 24 -17.27 3.55 -0.82
N THR A 25 -16.23 3.59 0.02
CA THR A 25 -14.85 3.34 -0.41
C THR A 25 -14.37 2.04 0.21
N ASN A 26 -13.99 1.07 -0.64
CA ASN A 26 -13.40 -0.19 -0.22
C ASN A 26 -11.93 -0.20 -0.61
N ILE A 27 -11.04 -0.11 0.36
CA ILE A 27 -9.61 -0.18 0.10
C ILE A 27 -9.24 -1.66 0.02
N LYS A 28 -9.14 -2.16 -1.20
CA LYS A 28 -8.90 -3.59 -1.45
C LYS A 28 -7.45 -3.99 -1.29
N GLY A 29 -6.54 -3.04 -1.43
CA GLY A 29 -5.13 -3.28 -1.26
C GLY A 29 -4.37 -1.98 -1.08
N VAL A 30 -3.23 -2.09 -0.43
CA VAL A 30 -2.32 -0.96 -0.22
C VAL A 30 -0.96 -1.36 -0.75
N LEU A 31 -0.54 -0.69 -1.80
CA LEU A 31 0.74 -0.90 -2.45
C LEU A 31 1.76 0.04 -1.81
N THR A 32 2.82 -0.50 -1.26
CA THR A 32 3.86 0.29 -0.61
C THR A 32 5.23 -0.36 -0.83
N LYS A 33 6.29 0.38 -0.55
CA LYS A 33 7.66 -0.13 -0.71
C LYS A 33 7.91 -1.32 0.22
N PRO A 34 8.76 -2.26 -0.20
CA PRO A 34 9.21 -3.33 0.69
C PRO A 34 9.86 -2.77 1.94
N ASP A 35 9.82 -3.53 3.03
CA ASP A 35 10.45 -3.14 4.27
C ASP A 35 11.96 -3.00 4.08
N LYS A 36 12.55 -2.05 4.80
CA LYS A 36 13.99 -1.85 4.78
C LYS A 36 14.61 -2.41 6.05
N ARG A 37 15.85 -2.89 5.96
CA ARG A 37 16.58 -3.26 7.14
C ARG A 37 17.05 -2.01 7.86
N GLY A 38 16.83 -1.98 9.18
CA GLY A 38 17.34 -0.91 10.01
C GLY A 38 18.86 -1.05 10.21
N LYS A 39 19.47 -0.02 10.82
CA LYS A 39 20.91 0.01 11.05
C LYS A 39 21.42 -1.10 11.97
N ARG A 40 20.53 -1.75 12.71
CA ARG A 40 20.87 -2.80 13.68
C ARG A 40 20.61 -4.22 13.18
N GLY A 41 20.65 -4.42 11.89
CA GLY A 41 20.71 -5.74 11.28
C GLY A 41 19.42 -6.54 11.22
N ASN A 42 18.74 -6.75 12.33
CA ASN A 42 17.55 -7.61 12.39
C ASN A 42 16.23 -6.86 12.44
N GLU A 43 16.28 -5.55 12.49
CA GLU A 43 15.10 -4.72 12.56
C GLU A 43 14.55 -4.45 11.16
N LEU A 44 13.25 -4.71 10.96
CA LEU A 44 12.59 -4.37 9.71
C LEU A 44 11.86 -3.04 9.87
N LEU A 45 12.15 -2.10 8.98
CA LEU A 45 11.52 -0.80 8.99
C LEU A 45 10.39 -0.79 7.96
N HIS A 46 9.17 -0.71 8.46
CA HIS A 46 7.98 -0.61 7.61
C HIS A 46 7.79 0.83 7.14
N SER A 47 7.23 1.01 5.94
CA SER A 47 6.87 2.34 5.49
C SER A 47 5.77 2.92 6.39
N GLU A 48 5.63 4.25 6.40
CA GLU A 48 4.57 4.89 7.18
C GLU A 48 3.18 4.43 6.71
N VAL A 49 3.04 4.22 5.39
CA VAL A 49 1.79 3.70 4.82
C VAL A 49 1.53 2.27 5.30
N ALA A 50 2.57 1.43 5.35
CA ALA A 50 2.42 0.06 5.84
C ALA A 50 1.92 0.03 7.28
N LYS A 51 2.42 0.92 8.13
CA LYS A 51 1.99 1.00 9.52
C LYS A 51 0.51 1.32 9.63
N VAL A 52 0.01 2.26 8.83
CA VAL A 52 -1.40 2.61 8.81
C VAL A 52 -2.24 1.45 8.31
N ALA A 53 -1.82 0.81 7.23
CA ALA A 53 -2.54 -0.33 6.67
C ALA A 53 -2.67 -1.48 7.67
N ASN A 54 -1.58 -1.79 8.38
CA ASN A 54 -1.62 -2.82 9.43
C ASN A 54 -2.57 -2.45 10.56
N GLY A 55 -2.60 -1.20 10.96
CA GLY A 55 -3.49 -0.72 12.02
C GLY A 55 -4.96 -0.83 11.66
N HIS A 56 -5.30 -0.87 10.38
CA HIS A 56 -6.68 -1.00 9.89
C HIS A 56 -6.95 -2.35 9.25
N ASN A 57 -6.05 -3.31 9.39
CA ASN A 57 -6.17 -4.66 8.83
C ASN A 57 -6.37 -4.66 7.30
N LEU A 58 -5.72 -3.73 6.62
CA LEU A 58 -5.78 -3.65 5.17
C LEU A 58 -4.74 -4.58 4.53
N LYS A 59 -5.06 -5.10 3.35
CA LYS A 59 -4.15 -5.96 2.62
C LYS A 59 -2.96 -5.17 2.11
N LEU A 60 -1.74 -5.61 2.46
CA LEU A 60 -0.51 -4.98 2.00
C LEU A 60 0.09 -5.71 0.82
N LEU A 61 0.54 -4.94 -0.17
CA LEU A 61 1.25 -5.44 -1.34
C LEU A 61 2.60 -4.72 -1.39
N LYS A 62 3.68 -5.50 -1.27
CA LYS A 62 5.04 -4.95 -1.20
C LYS A 62 5.92 -5.58 -2.29
N PRO A 63 5.57 -5.42 -3.57
CA PRO A 63 6.34 -6.07 -4.63
C PRO A 63 7.71 -5.41 -4.79
N ILE A 64 8.72 -6.22 -5.06
CA ILE A 64 10.04 -5.72 -5.40
C ILE A 64 10.01 -5.11 -6.79
N SER A 65 9.24 -5.69 -7.69
CA SER A 65 9.04 -5.20 -9.05
C SER A 65 7.56 -5.17 -9.39
N LEU A 66 7.11 -4.09 -10.03
CA LEU A 66 5.73 -3.97 -10.51
C LEU A 66 5.45 -4.88 -11.70
N ASN A 67 6.51 -5.45 -12.30
CA ASN A 67 6.37 -6.39 -13.40
C ASN A 67 6.24 -7.84 -12.95
N ASP A 68 6.29 -8.10 -11.64
CA ASP A 68 6.12 -9.43 -11.12
C ASP A 68 4.73 -9.98 -11.45
N LYS A 69 4.70 -11.17 -12.06
CA LYS A 69 3.44 -11.77 -12.49
C LYS A 69 2.52 -12.09 -11.32
N GLY A 70 3.05 -12.62 -10.25
CA GLY A 70 2.26 -12.94 -9.06
C GLY A 70 1.57 -11.71 -8.48
N PHE A 71 2.31 -10.60 -8.42
CA PHE A 71 1.75 -9.33 -7.97
C PHE A 71 0.65 -8.84 -8.91
N ARG A 72 0.88 -8.89 -10.21
CA ARG A 72 -0.09 -8.43 -11.19
C ARG A 72 -1.37 -9.27 -11.14
N ASP A 73 -1.24 -10.58 -11.03
CA ASP A 73 -2.39 -11.48 -10.90
C ASP A 73 -3.18 -11.18 -9.63
N GLU A 74 -2.50 -10.90 -8.52
CA GLU A 74 -3.15 -10.56 -7.26
C GLU A 74 -3.95 -9.26 -7.39
N VAL A 75 -3.36 -8.23 -7.99
CA VAL A 75 -4.06 -6.96 -8.22
C VAL A 75 -5.29 -7.17 -9.09
N GLU A 76 -5.14 -7.95 -10.16
CA GLU A 76 -6.26 -8.23 -11.07
C GLU A 76 -7.42 -8.91 -10.34
N SER A 77 -7.12 -9.81 -9.42
CA SER A 77 -8.14 -10.52 -8.64
C SER A 77 -8.92 -9.63 -7.68
N LEU A 78 -8.41 -8.44 -7.37
CA LEU A 78 -9.05 -7.52 -6.44
C LEU A 78 -10.19 -6.70 -7.06
N ASN A 79 -10.35 -6.76 -8.38
CA ASN A 79 -11.41 -6.01 -9.09
C ASN A 79 -11.37 -4.51 -8.76
N ILE A 80 -10.22 -3.90 -8.96
CA ILE A 80 -10.00 -2.50 -8.61
C ILE A 80 -10.71 -1.58 -9.61
N ASP A 81 -11.45 -0.59 -9.10
CA ASP A 81 -12.09 0.45 -9.91
C ASP A 81 -11.15 1.64 -10.11
N PHE A 82 -10.42 2.04 -9.07
CA PHE A 82 -9.53 3.19 -9.12
C PHE A 82 -8.21 2.90 -8.43
N LEU A 83 -7.13 3.39 -9.02
CA LEU A 83 -5.81 3.42 -8.39
C LEU A 83 -5.54 4.85 -7.91
N ILE A 84 -5.28 4.99 -6.62
CA ILE A 84 -4.90 6.29 -6.05
C ILE A 84 -3.41 6.23 -5.70
N VAL A 85 -2.62 7.07 -6.35
CA VAL A 85 -1.17 7.12 -6.14
C VAL A 85 -0.82 8.37 -5.34
N ALA A 86 -0.14 8.17 -4.22
CA ALA A 86 0.32 9.26 -3.37
C ALA A 86 1.79 9.02 -3.00
N ALA A 87 2.70 9.52 -3.83
CA ALA A 87 4.14 9.45 -3.60
C ALA A 87 4.66 8.01 -3.40
N TYR A 88 4.37 7.13 -4.33
CA TYR A 88 4.91 5.77 -4.28
C TYR A 88 6.37 5.70 -4.74
N GLY A 89 6.74 6.44 -5.75
CA GLY A 89 8.12 6.59 -6.21
C GLY A 89 8.57 5.63 -7.32
N LYS A 90 7.80 4.57 -7.63
CA LYS A 90 8.18 3.58 -8.64
C LYS A 90 7.26 3.56 -9.85
N LEU A 91 6.29 4.41 -9.87
CA LEU A 91 5.33 4.48 -10.96
C LEU A 91 5.71 5.52 -12.02
#